data_3867a38577455c355ed24100bc59fcce
#
_entry.id   3867a38577455c355ed24100bc59fcce
#
_cell.length_a   1.000
_cell.length_b   1.000
_cell.length_c   1.000
_cell.angle_alpha   90.00
_cell.angle_beta   90.00
_cell.angle_gamma   90.00
#
_symmetry.space_group_name_H-M   'P 1'
#
loop_
_entity.id
_entity.type
_entity.pdbx_description
1 polymer ?
#
loop_
_entity_poly.entity_id
_entity_poly.type
_entity_poly.pdbx_seq_one_letter_code
_entity_poly.pdbx_strand_id
1 'polypeptide(L)'
;MQYIHQTITGADGTQAQFYGYVTDNSPEVDMQRRRPAVLVIPGGGYEMTSDREAEPIALKIVGAGYQAFILRYSVWPSLYPVSLLQAAQAMTIIREHAEQWHVDPAAITVAGFSAGGHLAGNLATTAGDGTLRDNGYDPDAVRPNGLMLAYPVLTSGEYAHRDSFNHLLGDQKDDAAMLEELSIEKHVDAKTPPTFIWHTVTDDIVPIENSLMMVEACHRAGIPIEAHLYPSGGHGLSLGTDETAWQGTEGTEPCVQSWMGLFIDWIRRTFA
;
A
#
# COMPACT_ATOMS: atom_id res chain seq x y z
N MET A 1 -18.62 -14.32 7.71
CA MET A 1 -17.33 -13.58 7.55
C MET A 1 -16.26 -14.34 8.31
N GLN A 2 -15.14 -14.60 7.66
CA GLN A 2 -13.97 -15.26 8.24
C GLN A 2 -12.96 -14.19 8.66
N TYR A 3 -12.35 -14.38 9.82
CA TYR A 3 -11.20 -13.62 10.28
C TYR A 3 -9.96 -14.50 10.16
N ILE A 4 -8.96 -14.01 9.45
CA ILE A 4 -7.69 -14.71 9.20
C ILE A 4 -6.60 -13.98 9.97
N HIS A 5 -5.74 -14.74 10.64
CA HIS A 5 -4.54 -14.22 11.26
C HIS A 5 -3.42 -15.23 11.04
N GLN A 6 -2.36 -14.77 10.38
CA GLN A 6 -1.17 -15.57 10.08
C GLN A 6 0.09 -14.77 10.36
N THR A 7 1.17 -15.46 10.72
CA THR A 7 2.49 -14.88 10.87
C THR A 7 3.31 -15.17 9.62
N ILE A 8 3.92 -14.12 9.05
CA ILE A 8 4.89 -14.22 7.96
C ILE A 8 6.28 -14.01 8.56
N THR A 9 7.15 -15.01 8.45
CA THR A 9 8.50 -14.92 8.98
C THR A 9 9.44 -14.35 7.90
N GLY A 10 10.14 -13.27 8.23
CA GLY A 10 11.15 -12.65 7.37
C GLY A 10 12.44 -13.47 7.31
N ALA A 11 13.30 -13.17 6.34
CA ALA A 11 14.59 -13.84 6.16
C ALA A 11 15.54 -13.64 7.36
N ASP A 12 15.39 -12.55 8.10
CA ASP A 12 16.12 -12.23 9.34
C ASP A 12 15.50 -12.87 10.60
N GLY A 13 14.42 -13.65 10.44
CA GLY A 13 13.68 -14.28 11.53
C GLY A 13 12.64 -13.37 12.20
N THR A 14 12.50 -12.12 11.78
CA THR A 14 11.43 -11.23 12.26
C THR A 14 10.06 -11.69 11.77
N GLN A 15 9.01 -11.24 12.45
CA GLN A 15 7.66 -11.70 12.19
C GLN A 15 6.74 -10.53 11.83
N ALA A 16 6.21 -10.56 10.61
CA ALA A 16 5.10 -9.73 10.19
C ALA A 16 3.77 -10.40 10.55
N GLN A 17 2.74 -9.59 10.77
CA GLN A 17 1.40 -10.09 11.00
C GLN A 17 0.52 -9.82 9.79
N PHE A 18 -0.12 -10.86 9.28
CA PHE A 18 -1.06 -10.81 8.17
C PHE A 18 -2.46 -11.10 8.68
N TYR A 19 -3.38 -10.18 8.42
CA TYR A 19 -4.78 -10.30 8.80
C TYR A 19 -5.67 -10.31 7.56
N GLY A 20 -6.80 -11.01 7.61
CA GLY A 20 -7.79 -11.01 6.55
C GLY A 20 -9.22 -10.91 7.09
N TYR A 21 -10.02 -10.11 6.41
CA TYR A 21 -11.46 -9.93 6.64
C TYR A 21 -12.17 -10.38 5.37
N VAL A 22 -12.68 -11.60 5.39
CA VAL A 22 -13.20 -12.29 4.21
C VAL A 22 -14.70 -12.53 4.38
N THR A 23 -15.50 -11.96 3.48
CA THR A 23 -16.95 -12.19 3.42
C THR A 23 -17.25 -13.49 2.68
N ASP A 24 -18.11 -14.32 3.29
CA ASP A 24 -18.59 -15.55 2.67
C ASP A 24 -19.60 -15.25 1.54
N ASN A 25 -19.74 -16.19 0.62
CA ASN A 25 -20.83 -16.18 -0.34
C ASN A 25 -22.13 -16.75 0.27
N SER A 26 -23.25 -16.38 -0.31
CA SER A 26 -24.58 -16.81 0.12
C SER A 26 -25.35 -17.42 -1.06
N PRO A 27 -26.03 -18.56 -0.88
CA PRO A 27 -26.87 -19.16 -1.92
C PRO A 27 -28.06 -18.26 -2.33
N GLU A 28 -28.45 -17.36 -1.46
CA GLU A 28 -29.52 -16.39 -1.76
C GLU A 28 -29.06 -15.28 -2.72
N VAL A 29 -27.74 -15.02 -2.76
CA VAL A 29 -27.17 -13.97 -3.60
C VAL A 29 -26.42 -14.55 -4.79
N ASP A 30 -25.25 -15.18 -4.53
CA ASP A 30 -24.42 -15.84 -5.55
C ASP A 30 -23.29 -16.64 -4.87
N MET A 31 -23.31 -17.95 -5.02
CA MET A 31 -22.28 -18.86 -4.47
C MET A 31 -20.94 -18.78 -5.22
N GLN A 32 -20.95 -18.29 -6.47
CA GLN A 32 -19.75 -18.22 -7.32
C GLN A 32 -19.14 -16.82 -7.35
N ARG A 33 -19.69 -15.89 -6.58
CA ARG A 33 -19.22 -14.50 -6.57
C ARG A 33 -17.74 -14.44 -6.18
N ARG A 34 -16.93 -13.78 -7.02
CA ARG A 34 -15.57 -13.36 -6.72
C ARG A 34 -15.53 -11.86 -6.51
N ARG A 35 -14.71 -11.42 -5.58
CA ARG A 35 -14.64 -10.00 -5.20
C ARG A 35 -13.25 -9.46 -5.44
N PRO A 36 -13.10 -8.22 -5.86
CA PRO A 36 -11.84 -7.52 -5.72
C PRO A 36 -11.35 -7.58 -4.27
N ALA A 37 -10.02 -7.56 -4.10
CA ALA A 37 -9.38 -7.58 -2.79
C ALA A 37 -8.42 -6.40 -2.65
N VAL A 38 -8.23 -5.94 -1.42
CA VAL A 38 -7.26 -4.90 -1.11
C VAL A 38 -6.34 -5.38 0.00
N LEU A 39 -5.02 -5.36 -0.26
CA LEU A 39 -3.99 -5.54 0.76
C LEU A 39 -3.58 -4.16 1.28
N VAL A 40 -3.92 -3.86 2.52
CA VAL A 40 -3.60 -2.61 3.20
C VAL A 40 -2.22 -2.70 3.83
N ILE A 41 -1.36 -1.74 3.53
CA ILE A 41 0.01 -1.61 4.06
C ILE A 41 0.10 -0.27 4.80
N PRO A 42 -0.01 -0.27 6.15
CA PRO A 42 0.03 0.93 6.96
C PRO A 42 1.38 1.66 6.88
N GLY A 43 1.38 2.97 7.13
CA GLY A 43 2.57 3.78 7.30
C GLY A 43 3.19 3.65 8.69
N GLY A 44 4.09 4.58 9.01
CA GLY A 44 4.80 4.65 10.29
C GLY A 44 6.32 4.74 10.13
N GLY A 45 6.82 5.30 9.02
CA GLY A 45 8.24 5.65 8.82
C GLY A 45 9.21 4.48 8.82
N TYR A 46 8.75 3.25 8.60
CA TYR A 46 9.51 2.01 8.82
C TYR A 46 10.01 1.83 10.27
N GLU A 47 9.47 2.59 11.22
CA GLU A 47 9.73 2.47 12.67
C GLU A 47 8.58 1.75 13.38
N MET A 48 7.38 1.90 12.86
CA MET A 48 6.15 1.25 13.34
C MET A 48 5.18 0.98 12.19
N THR A 49 4.05 0.33 12.49
CA THR A 49 2.90 0.26 11.60
C THR A 49 1.68 0.90 12.27
N SER A 50 1.06 1.88 11.60
CA SER A 50 -0.04 2.69 12.15
C SER A 50 -1.34 1.89 12.29
N ASP A 51 -1.93 1.89 13.50
CA ASP A 51 -3.25 1.29 13.74
C ASP A 51 -4.37 2.04 12.99
N ARG A 52 -4.21 3.35 12.83
CA ARG A 52 -5.17 4.24 12.18
C ARG A 52 -5.33 3.95 10.68
N GLU A 53 -4.30 3.37 10.07
CA GLU A 53 -4.22 3.03 8.65
C GLU A 53 -4.39 1.53 8.38
N ALA A 54 -4.83 0.77 9.36
CA ALA A 54 -5.00 -0.68 9.30
C ALA A 54 -6.50 -1.09 9.33
N GLU A 55 -7.02 -1.55 10.48
CA GLU A 55 -8.38 -2.01 10.61
C GLU A 55 -9.45 -1.01 10.16
N PRO A 56 -9.36 0.30 10.49
CA PRO A 56 -10.38 1.26 10.05
C PRO A 56 -10.51 1.31 8.52
N ILE A 57 -9.39 1.19 7.80
CA ILE A 57 -9.36 1.14 6.35
C ILE A 57 -9.95 -0.18 5.84
N ALA A 58 -9.49 -1.31 6.38
CA ALA A 58 -9.96 -2.63 5.99
C ALA A 58 -11.48 -2.78 6.16
N LEU A 59 -12.05 -2.28 7.25
CA LEU A 59 -13.48 -2.33 7.52
C LEU A 59 -14.30 -1.49 6.53
N LYS A 60 -13.79 -0.34 6.07
CA LYS A 60 -14.45 0.45 5.00
C LYS A 60 -14.48 -0.32 3.68
N ILE A 61 -13.38 -1.01 3.34
CA ILE A 61 -13.26 -1.84 2.14
C ILE A 61 -14.24 -3.01 2.20
N VAL A 62 -14.30 -3.72 3.33
CA VAL A 62 -15.27 -4.80 3.55
C VAL A 62 -16.71 -4.29 3.48
N GLY A 63 -16.99 -3.12 4.07
CA GLY A 63 -18.30 -2.47 4.00
C GLY A 63 -18.74 -2.10 2.58
N ALA A 64 -17.78 -1.94 1.66
CA ALA A 64 -18.05 -1.71 0.23
C ALA A 64 -18.26 -3.03 -0.57
N GLY A 65 -18.12 -4.19 0.08
CA GLY A 65 -18.35 -5.50 -0.53
C GLY A 65 -17.12 -6.16 -1.14
N TYR A 66 -15.92 -5.71 -0.79
CA TYR A 66 -14.64 -6.28 -1.20
C TYR A 66 -14.01 -7.12 -0.09
N GLN A 67 -13.00 -7.92 -0.42
CA GLN A 67 -12.19 -8.60 0.58
C GLN A 67 -11.05 -7.67 1.02
N ALA A 68 -10.70 -7.67 2.31
CA ALA A 68 -9.64 -6.82 2.83
C ALA A 68 -8.62 -7.62 3.61
N PHE A 69 -7.35 -7.30 3.38
CA PHE A 69 -6.21 -7.88 4.08
C PHE A 69 -5.34 -6.75 4.63
N ILE A 70 -4.60 -7.01 5.70
CA ILE A 70 -3.67 -6.06 6.30
C ILE A 70 -2.32 -6.76 6.47
N LEU A 71 -1.25 -6.11 6.06
CA LEU A 71 0.11 -6.53 6.36
C LEU A 71 0.76 -5.57 7.35
N ARG A 72 0.99 -6.02 8.57
CA ARG A 72 1.86 -5.35 9.52
C ARG A 72 3.26 -5.90 9.36
N TYR A 73 4.00 -5.28 8.44
CA TYR A 73 5.35 -5.71 8.05
C TYR A 73 6.39 -5.43 9.13
N SER A 74 7.52 -6.14 9.07
CA SER A 74 8.65 -5.90 9.97
C SER A 74 9.28 -4.54 9.68
N VAL A 75 9.49 -3.78 10.75
CA VAL A 75 10.06 -2.43 10.75
C VAL A 75 11.41 -2.43 11.45
N TRP A 76 12.06 -1.29 11.52
CA TRP A 76 13.31 -1.13 12.28
C TRP A 76 13.28 -1.90 13.63
N PRO A 77 14.31 -2.69 13.97
CA PRO A 77 15.63 -2.81 13.34
C PRO A 77 15.73 -3.79 12.16
N SER A 78 14.61 -4.31 11.66
CA SER A 78 14.59 -5.09 10.41
C SER A 78 14.82 -4.17 9.22
N LEU A 79 15.72 -4.56 8.31
CA LEU A 79 16.16 -3.73 7.19
C LEU A 79 15.65 -4.26 5.85
N TYR A 80 15.77 -3.44 4.81
CA TYR A 80 15.55 -3.87 3.44
C TYR A 80 16.43 -5.11 3.13
N PRO A 81 15.89 -6.15 2.46
CA PRO A 81 14.60 -6.18 1.79
C PRO A 81 13.47 -6.88 2.57
N VAL A 82 13.58 -7.09 3.88
CA VAL A 82 12.67 -7.95 4.65
C VAL A 82 11.21 -7.57 4.47
N SER A 83 10.85 -6.29 4.58
CA SER A 83 9.47 -5.83 4.41
C SER A 83 8.93 -6.09 2.99
N LEU A 84 9.76 -5.92 1.95
CA LEU A 84 9.38 -6.22 0.56
C LEU A 84 9.07 -7.71 0.37
N LEU A 85 9.91 -8.60 0.92
CA LEU A 85 9.71 -10.04 0.83
C LEU A 85 8.45 -10.49 1.59
N GLN A 86 8.16 -9.86 2.72
CA GLN A 86 6.91 -10.09 3.46
C GLN A 86 5.68 -9.61 2.67
N ALA A 87 5.77 -8.49 1.95
CA ALA A 87 4.71 -8.02 1.08
C ALA A 87 4.48 -8.96 -0.12
N ALA A 88 5.55 -9.46 -0.73
CA ALA A 88 5.47 -10.47 -1.78
C ALA A 88 4.83 -11.77 -1.27
N GLN A 89 5.21 -12.24 -0.07
CA GLN A 89 4.61 -13.41 0.55
C GLN A 89 3.12 -13.20 0.86
N ALA A 90 2.71 -12.01 1.30
CA ALA A 90 1.30 -11.68 1.52
C ALA A 90 0.50 -11.75 0.21
N MET A 91 1.03 -11.24 -0.90
CA MET A 91 0.41 -11.36 -2.22
C MET A 91 0.29 -12.82 -2.66
N THR A 92 1.34 -13.62 -2.45
CA THR A 92 1.32 -15.07 -2.72
C THR A 92 0.20 -15.76 -1.93
N ILE A 93 0.11 -15.51 -0.62
CA ILE A 93 -0.94 -16.08 0.25
C ILE A 93 -2.34 -15.71 -0.27
N ILE A 94 -2.59 -14.46 -0.64
CA ILE A 94 -3.90 -14.03 -1.16
C ILE A 94 -4.23 -14.76 -2.46
N ARG A 95 -3.27 -14.89 -3.40
CA ARG A 95 -3.48 -15.56 -4.69
C ARG A 95 -3.68 -17.06 -4.55
N GLU A 96 -2.92 -17.73 -3.69
CA GLU A 96 -3.05 -19.18 -3.43
C GLU A 96 -4.41 -19.53 -2.80
N HIS A 97 -4.96 -18.65 -1.98
CA HIS A 97 -6.26 -18.85 -1.32
C HIS A 97 -7.42 -18.15 -2.04
N ALA A 98 -7.21 -17.62 -3.25
CA ALA A 98 -8.20 -16.79 -3.93
C ALA A 98 -9.56 -17.49 -4.11
N GLU A 99 -9.56 -18.79 -4.42
CA GLU A 99 -10.79 -19.56 -4.51
C GLU A 99 -11.50 -19.70 -3.17
N GLN A 100 -10.78 -20.10 -2.14
CA GLN A 100 -11.30 -20.31 -0.78
C GLN A 100 -11.84 -18.99 -0.17
N TRP A 101 -11.20 -17.87 -0.48
CA TRP A 101 -11.54 -16.55 0.06
C TRP A 101 -12.44 -15.73 -0.87
N HIS A 102 -12.92 -16.34 -1.95
CA HIS A 102 -13.77 -15.68 -2.94
C HIS A 102 -13.16 -14.38 -3.51
N VAL A 103 -11.83 -14.37 -3.67
CA VAL A 103 -11.07 -13.26 -4.26
C VAL A 103 -11.01 -13.44 -5.78
N ASP A 104 -11.15 -12.34 -6.51
CA ASP A 104 -10.78 -12.29 -7.92
C ASP A 104 -9.26 -12.05 -8.03
N PRO A 105 -8.47 -13.07 -8.48
CA PRO A 105 -7.02 -12.92 -8.57
C PRO A 105 -6.56 -11.87 -9.60
N ALA A 106 -7.45 -11.44 -10.51
CA ALA A 106 -7.18 -10.37 -11.47
C ALA A 106 -7.53 -8.97 -10.94
N ALA A 107 -8.05 -8.86 -9.71
CA ALA A 107 -8.52 -7.61 -9.10
C ALA A 107 -7.99 -7.41 -7.67
N ILE A 108 -6.68 -7.59 -7.47
CA ILE A 108 -6.03 -7.39 -6.17
C ILE A 108 -5.28 -6.05 -6.20
N THR A 109 -5.71 -5.11 -5.37
CA THR A 109 -5.05 -3.80 -5.19
C THR A 109 -4.20 -3.82 -3.92
N VAL A 110 -2.99 -3.25 -3.98
CA VAL A 110 -2.21 -2.92 -2.78
C VAL A 110 -2.45 -1.46 -2.45
N ALA A 111 -2.82 -1.19 -1.21
CA ALA A 111 -3.13 0.15 -0.70
C ALA A 111 -2.11 0.54 0.37
N GLY A 112 -1.19 1.45 0.05
CA GLY A 112 -0.09 1.87 0.92
C GLY A 112 -0.23 3.30 1.41
N PHE A 113 0.09 3.50 2.69
CA PHE A 113 0.01 4.78 3.39
C PHE A 113 1.40 5.25 3.82
N SER A 114 1.80 6.48 3.52
CA SER A 114 3.10 7.04 3.95
C SER A 114 4.28 6.12 3.58
N ALA A 115 5.07 5.64 4.54
CA ALA A 115 6.13 4.63 4.33
C ALA A 115 5.57 3.28 3.82
N GLY A 116 4.33 2.90 4.18
CA GLY A 116 3.63 1.78 3.57
C GLY A 116 3.31 2.01 2.09
N GLY A 117 3.15 3.27 1.68
CA GLY A 117 3.06 3.68 0.28
C GLY A 117 4.36 3.42 -0.49
N HIS A 118 5.51 3.65 0.15
CA HIS A 118 6.81 3.28 -0.40
C HIS A 118 6.91 1.76 -0.61
N LEU A 119 6.55 0.97 0.39
CA LEU A 119 6.56 -0.49 0.29
C LEU A 119 5.60 -1.00 -0.79
N ALA A 120 4.39 -0.42 -0.88
CA ALA A 120 3.42 -0.73 -1.93
C ALA A 120 3.95 -0.40 -3.33
N GLY A 121 4.59 0.77 -3.48
CA GLY A 121 5.23 1.20 -4.72
C GLY A 121 6.40 0.30 -5.12
N ASN A 122 7.24 -0.10 -4.15
CA ASN A 122 8.36 -1.01 -4.38
C ASN A 122 7.90 -2.38 -4.92
N LEU A 123 6.77 -2.91 -4.41
CA LEU A 123 6.17 -4.15 -4.89
C LEU A 123 5.47 -3.99 -6.25
N ALA A 124 4.92 -2.81 -6.55
CA ALA A 124 4.06 -2.58 -7.71
C ALA A 124 4.82 -2.10 -8.96
N THR A 125 5.97 -1.46 -8.79
CA THR A 125 6.86 -1.01 -9.88
C THR A 125 7.98 -2.00 -10.11
N THR A 126 8.93 -1.67 -10.99
CA THR A 126 10.13 -2.50 -11.22
C THR A 126 11.25 -2.26 -10.21
N ALA A 127 11.07 -1.36 -9.24
CA ALA A 127 12.04 -1.06 -8.19
C ALA A 127 12.49 -2.31 -7.42
N GLY A 128 11.54 -3.15 -7.00
CA GLY A 128 11.82 -4.38 -6.24
C GLY A 128 12.16 -5.61 -7.07
N ASP A 129 12.07 -5.55 -8.41
CA ASP A 129 12.11 -6.74 -9.28
C ASP A 129 13.40 -7.56 -9.15
N GLY A 130 14.56 -6.90 -9.08
CA GLY A 130 15.85 -7.55 -8.90
C GLY A 130 15.89 -8.31 -7.57
N THR A 131 15.61 -7.61 -6.50
CA THR A 131 15.58 -8.16 -5.14
C THR A 131 14.58 -9.32 -4.99
N LEU A 132 13.40 -9.22 -5.59
CA LEU A 132 12.40 -10.30 -5.58
C LEU A 132 12.94 -11.55 -6.26
N ARG A 133 13.53 -11.43 -7.45
CA ARG A 133 14.13 -12.57 -8.18
C ARG A 133 15.26 -13.23 -7.41
N ASP A 134 16.14 -12.43 -6.82
CA ASP A 134 17.28 -12.92 -6.05
C ASP A 134 16.84 -13.70 -4.80
N ASN A 135 15.62 -13.46 -4.32
CA ASN A 135 15.00 -14.15 -3.18
C ASN A 135 13.93 -15.18 -3.59
N GLY A 136 13.89 -15.59 -4.87
CA GLY A 136 13.08 -16.71 -5.33
C GLY A 136 11.63 -16.36 -5.66
N TYR A 137 11.25 -15.08 -5.73
CA TYR A 137 9.94 -14.65 -6.19
C TYR A 137 9.96 -14.33 -7.69
N ASP A 138 8.87 -14.65 -8.37
CA ASP A 138 8.56 -14.09 -9.67
C ASP A 138 7.87 -12.72 -9.45
N PRO A 139 8.50 -11.60 -9.82
CA PRO A 139 7.92 -10.28 -9.63
C PRO A 139 6.55 -10.12 -10.29
N ASP A 140 6.36 -10.70 -11.47
CA ASP A 140 5.09 -10.58 -12.19
C ASP A 140 3.95 -11.39 -11.51
N ALA A 141 4.29 -12.47 -10.80
CA ALA A 141 3.32 -13.24 -10.02
C ALA A 141 2.87 -12.54 -8.72
N VAL A 142 3.75 -11.75 -8.09
CA VAL A 142 3.44 -11.05 -6.84
C VAL A 142 3.03 -9.59 -7.05
N ARG A 143 3.18 -9.05 -8.27
CA ARG A 143 2.76 -7.70 -8.63
C ARG A 143 1.25 -7.53 -8.46
N PRO A 144 0.77 -6.47 -7.79
CA PRO A 144 -0.66 -6.21 -7.67
C PRO A 144 -1.28 -5.83 -9.03
N ASN A 145 -2.61 -5.97 -9.11
CA ASN A 145 -3.38 -5.56 -10.30
C ASN A 145 -3.77 -4.07 -10.25
N GLY A 146 -3.71 -3.45 -9.07
CA GLY A 146 -3.92 -2.02 -8.84
C GLY A 146 -3.04 -1.51 -7.72
N LEU A 147 -2.71 -0.23 -7.73
CA LEU A 147 -1.92 0.45 -6.72
C LEU A 147 -2.70 1.64 -6.16
N MET A 148 -2.84 1.72 -4.84
CA MET A 148 -3.37 2.89 -4.15
C MET A 148 -2.31 3.46 -3.23
N LEU A 149 -2.10 4.77 -3.30
CA LEU A 149 -1.09 5.50 -2.55
C LEU A 149 -1.74 6.67 -1.80
N ALA A 150 -1.58 6.70 -0.49
CA ALA A 150 -2.05 7.78 0.38
C ALA A 150 -0.84 8.53 0.96
N TYR A 151 -0.70 9.81 0.63
CA TYR A 151 0.43 10.67 1.06
C TYR A 151 1.77 9.91 1.11
N PRO A 152 2.15 9.25 0.03
CA PRO A 152 3.21 8.24 0.05
C PRO A 152 4.60 8.86 0.15
N VAL A 153 5.49 8.18 0.87
CA VAL A 153 6.93 8.34 0.67
C VAL A 153 7.28 7.63 -0.65
N LEU A 154 7.98 8.28 -1.58
CA LEU A 154 8.36 7.68 -2.86
C LEU A 154 9.80 7.98 -3.25
N THR A 155 10.22 9.25 -3.20
CA THR A 155 11.57 9.66 -3.60
C THR A 155 12.55 9.64 -2.44
N SER A 156 13.80 9.25 -2.73
CA SER A 156 14.95 9.41 -1.84
C SER A 156 15.71 10.72 -2.09
N GLY A 157 15.29 11.53 -3.08
CA GLY A 157 15.93 12.76 -3.53
C GLY A 157 15.64 13.97 -2.65
N GLU A 158 15.51 15.16 -3.28
CA GLU A 158 15.32 16.45 -2.60
C GLU A 158 14.10 16.47 -1.66
N TYR A 159 13.01 15.80 -2.06
CA TYR A 159 11.74 15.77 -1.31
C TYR A 159 11.58 14.51 -0.45
N ALA A 160 12.68 13.86 -0.11
CA ALA A 160 12.65 12.63 0.67
C ALA A 160 12.20 12.86 2.10
N HIS A 161 11.34 11.97 2.61
CA HIS A 161 11.21 11.78 4.05
C HIS A 161 12.37 10.91 4.55
N ARG A 162 13.51 11.55 4.87
CA ARG A 162 14.78 10.88 5.16
C ARG A 162 14.71 9.85 6.28
N ASP A 163 13.90 10.08 7.31
CA ASP A 163 13.79 9.14 8.43
C ASP A 163 13.25 7.78 8.00
N SER A 164 12.33 7.73 7.05
CA SER A 164 11.88 6.45 6.46
C SER A 164 13.02 5.68 5.82
N PHE A 165 13.89 6.34 5.05
CA PHE A 165 15.05 5.68 4.43
C PHE A 165 16.11 5.31 5.46
N ASN A 166 16.30 6.12 6.51
CA ASN A 166 17.21 5.80 7.61
C ASN A 166 16.79 4.52 8.33
N HIS A 167 15.51 4.35 8.64
CA HIS A 167 14.98 3.14 9.26
C HIS A 167 15.00 1.94 8.31
N LEU A 168 14.70 2.13 7.03
CA LEU A 168 14.67 1.06 6.04
C LEU A 168 16.07 0.50 5.74
N LEU A 169 17.08 1.37 5.66
CA LEU A 169 18.42 1.03 5.17
C LEU A 169 19.48 0.88 6.28
N GLY A 170 19.26 1.42 7.48
CA GLY A 170 20.21 1.38 8.58
C GLY A 170 21.56 1.97 8.20
N ASP A 171 22.63 1.17 8.29
CA ASP A 171 23.98 1.61 7.95
C ASP A 171 24.18 1.92 6.45
N GLN A 172 23.29 1.44 5.58
CA GLN A 172 23.30 1.71 4.12
C GLN A 172 22.49 2.96 3.72
N LYS A 173 21.99 3.75 4.67
CA LYS A 173 21.11 4.90 4.46
C LYS A 173 21.68 5.99 3.54
N ASP A 174 23.00 6.04 3.35
CA ASP A 174 23.70 6.99 2.48
C ASP A 174 24.28 6.33 1.21
N ASP A 175 23.96 5.05 0.97
CA ASP A 175 24.34 4.37 -0.28
C ASP A 175 23.51 4.91 -1.44
N ALA A 176 24.20 5.62 -2.37
CA ALA A 176 23.54 6.29 -3.48
C ALA A 176 22.86 5.31 -4.46
N ALA A 177 23.40 4.09 -4.62
CA ALA A 177 22.80 3.09 -5.51
C ALA A 177 21.50 2.54 -4.91
N MET A 178 21.50 2.24 -3.60
CA MET A 178 20.30 1.82 -2.88
C MET A 178 19.23 2.91 -2.88
N LEU A 179 19.61 4.15 -2.65
CA LEU A 179 18.69 5.28 -2.67
C LEU A 179 18.08 5.49 -4.06
N GLU A 180 18.87 5.33 -5.13
CA GLU A 180 18.38 5.42 -6.51
C GLU A 180 17.38 4.28 -6.80
N GLU A 181 17.71 3.03 -6.43
CA GLU A 181 16.85 1.86 -6.61
C GLU A 181 15.53 1.99 -5.85
N LEU A 182 15.55 2.61 -4.68
CA LEU A 182 14.38 2.78 -3.82
C LEU A 182 13.63 4.11 -4.06
N SER A 183 13.99 4.87 -5.08
CA SER A 183 13.20 6.02 -5.55
C SER A 183 12.13 5.55 -6.53
N ILE A 184 10.94 5.25 -6.00
CA ILE A 184 9.87 4.52 -6.70
C ILE A 184 9.44 5.19 -8.00
N GLU A 185 9.38 6.53 -8.03
CA GLU A 185 8.99 7.33 -9.20
C GLU A 185 9.91 7.12 -10.42
N LYS A 186 11.12 6.61 -10.18
CA LYS A 186 12.11 6.33 -11.25
C LYS A 186 11.91 4.96 -11.91
N HIS A 187 11.11 4.10 -11.30
CA HIS A 187 10.90 2.72 -11.70
C HIS A 187 9.49 2.44 -12.23
N VAL A 188 8.76 3.50 -12.56
CA VAL A 188 7.45 3.41 -13.21
C VAL A 188 7.66 3.08 -14.69
N ASP A 189 7.07 1.96 -15.14
CA ASP A 189 7.13 1.51 -16.52
C ASP A 189 5.80 0.84 -16.94
N ALA A 190 5.78 0.19 -18.10
CA ALA A 190 4.60 -0.47 -18.66
C ALA A 190 4.05 -1.63 -17.80
N LYS A 191 4.79 -2.11 -16.80
CA LYS A 191 4.35 -3.15 -15.86
C LYS A 191 3.66 -2.59 -14.62
N THR A 192 3.84 -1.30 -14.37
CA THR A 192 3.19 -0.63 -13.23
C THR A 192 1.67 -0.68 -13.39
N PRO A 193 0.91 -1.13 -12.38
CA PRO A 193 -0.54 -1.23 -12.50
C PRO A 193 -1.22 0.14 -12.53
N PRO A 194 -2.50 0.21 -12.96
CA PRO A 194 -3.32 1.39 -12.77
C PRO A 194 -3.21 1.89 -11.33
N THR A 195 -3.07 3.20 -11.16
CA THR A 195 -2.75 3.81 -9.87
C THR A 195 -3.82 4.81 -9.45
N PHE A 196 -4.18 4.76 -8.17
CA PHE A 196 -4.94 5.81 -7.47
C PHE A 196 -4.03 6.46 -6.44
N ILE A 197 -3.96 7.79 -6.40
CA ILE A 197 -3.11 8.51 -5.45
C ILE A 197 -3.84 9.71 -4.85
N TRP A 198 -3.64 9.96 -3.57
CA TRP A 198 -4.10 11.20 -2.96
C TRP A 198 -3.09 11.78 -1.95
N HIS A 199 -3.13 13.10 -1.78
CA HIS A 199 -2.25 13.83 -0.89
C HIS A 199 -2.90 15.16 -0.47
N THR A 200 -2.45 15.74 0.63
CA THR A 200 -2.78 17.12 1.00
C THR A 200 -1.64 18.05 0.60
N VAL A 201 -1.99 19.26 0.12
CA VAL A 201 -0.99 20.25 -0.34
C VAL A 201 -0.14 20.79 0.82
N THR A 202 -0.68 20.76 2.03
CA THR A 202 -0.03 21.29 3.23
C THR A 202 0.56 20.21 4.14
N ASP A 203 0.82 19.01 3.59
CA ASP A 203 1.54 17.95 4.31
C ASP A 203 2.94 18.45 4.70
N ASP A 204 3.22 18.51 6.00
CA ASP A 204 4.43 19.08 6.58
C ASP A 204 5.51 18.05 6.92
N ILE A 205 5.22 16.74 6.65
CA ILE A 205 6.13 15.63 6.93
C ILE A 205 6.62 14.98 5.63
N VAL A 206 5.69 14.63 4.71
CA VAL A 206 6.02 14.11 3.40
C VAL A 206 5.62 15.11 2.34
N PRO A 207 6.58 15.78 1.67
CA PRO A 207 6.27 16.79 0.66
C PRO A 207 5.39 16.24 -0.46
N ILE A 208 4.38 17.03 -0.87
CA ILE A 208 3.43 16.68 -1.94
C ILE A 208 4.13 16.32 -3.26
N GLU A 209 5.35 16.81 -3.45
CA GLU A 209 6.19 16.53 -4.61
C GLU A 209 6.38 15.02 -4.83
N ASN A 210 6.38 14.19 -3.78
CA ASN A 210 6.38 12.74 -3.91
C ASN A 210 5.21 12.27 -4.80
N SER A 211 4.00 12.76 -4.54
CA SER A 211 2.82 12.43 -5.34
C SER A 211 2.86 13.05 -6.74
N LEU A 212 3.33 14.29 -6.87
CA LEU A 212 3.43 14.96 -8.18
C LEU A 212 4.42 14.24 -9.10
N MET A 213 5.56 13.79 -8.57
CA MET A 213 6.56 13.02 -9.32
C MET A 213 5.98 11.66 -9.78
N MET A 214 5.18 10.99 -8.94
CA MET A 214 4.51 9.75 -9.33
C MET A 214 3.49 9.97 -10.44
N VAL A 215 2.69 11.03 -10.35
CA VAL A 215 1.73 11.41 -11.42
C VAL A 215 2.45 11.65 -12.73
N GLU A 216 3.55 12.40 -12.71
CA GLU A 216 4.37 12.65 -13.90
C GLU A 216 4.97 11.37 -14.47
N ALA A 217 5.52 10.49 -13.61
CA ALA A 217 6.11 9.23 -14.02
C ALA A 217 5.07 8.30 -14.68
N CYS A 218 3.90 8.14 -14.08
CA CYS A 218 2.79 7.37 -14.65
C CYS A 218 2.33 7.96 -16.00
N HIS A 219 2.18 9.29 -16.09
CA HIS A 219 1.81 9.95 -17.34
C HIS A 219 2.85 9.67 -18.45
N ARG A 220 4.13 9.79 -18.17
CA ARG A 220 5.22 9.50 -19.14
C ARG A 220 5.22 8.04 -19.59
N ALA A 221 4.92 7.10 -18.67
CA ALA A 221 4.88 5.66 -18.96
C ALA A 221 3.56 5.22 -19.61
N GLY A 222 2.55 6.11 -19.74
CA GLY A 222 1.23 5.78 -20.25
C GLY A 222 0.39 4.93 -19.30
N ILE A 223 0.68 4.97 -18.00
CA ILE A 223 -0.06 4.25 -16.96
C ILE A 223 -1.27 5.07 -16.52
N PRO A 224 -2.48 4.48 -16.49
CA PRO A 224 -3.65 5.17 -15.95
C PRO A 224 -3.42 5.56 -14.49
N ILE A 225 -3.58 6.84 -14.18
CA ILE A 225 -3.48 7.36 -12.82
C ILE A 225 -4.65 8.30 -12.51
N GLU A 226 -5.28 8.09 -11.37
CA GLU A 226 -6.28 9.01 -10.81
C GLU A 226 -5.70 9.67 -9.57
N ALA A 227 -5.58 11.02 -9.58
CA ALA A 227 -4.94 11.77 -8.52
C ALA A 227 -5.90 12.77 -7.87
N HIS A 228 -5.93 12.79 -6.54
CA HIS A 228 -6.73 13.71 -5.73
C HIS A 228 -5.83 14.51 -4.79
N LEU A 229 -5.73 15.81 -5.03
CA LEU A 229 -4.96 16.72 -4.20
C LEU A 229 -5.91 17.59 -3.37
N TYR A 230 -5.80 17.50 -2.06
CA TYR A 230 -6.62 18.24 -1.12
C TYR A 230 -5.92 19.51 -0.64
N PRO A 231 -6.63 20.63 -0.47
CA PRO A 231 -5.99 21.93 -0.22
C PRO A 231 -5.31 22.03 1.15
N SER A 232 -5.79 21.28 2.13
CA SER A 232 -5.31 21.34 3.52
C SER A 232 -5.29 19.99 4.21
N GLY A 233 -4.48 19.90 5.24
CA GLY A 233 -4.31 18.76 6.12
C GLY A 233 -2.83 18.46 6.37
N GLY A 234 -2.51 17.95 7.55
CA GLY A 234 -1.18 17.45 7.90
C GLY A 234 -0.96 16.04 7.38
N HIS A 235 0.13 15.41 7.82
CA HIS A 235 0.46 14.04 7.43
C HIS A 235 -0.36 12.99 8.16
N GLY A 236 -0.54 11.84 7.54
CA GLY A 236 -1.08 10.65 8.21
C GLY A 236 -2.56 10.75 8.58
N LEU A 237 -3.39 11.40 7.78
CA LEU A 237 -4.81 11.64 8.08
C LEU A 237 -5.68 10.38 8.05
N SER A 238 -5.23 9.31 7.39
CA SER A 238 -6.03 8.08 7.24
C SER A 238 -7.42 8.38 6.64
N LEU A 239 -8.52 8.11 7.34
CA LEU A 239 -9.87 8.46 6.88
C LEU A 239 -10.20 9.95 7.01
N GLY A 240 -9.42 10.72 7.79
CA GLY A 240 -9.72 12.12 8.11
C GLY A 240 -11.00 12.29 8.96
N THR A 241 -11.41 11.26 9.68
CA THR A 241 -12.62 11.20 10.50
C THR A 241 -12.26 10.99 11.97
N ASP A 242 -13.25 11.13 12.87
CA ASP A 242 -13.09 10.88 14.29
C ASP A 242 -12.62 9.45 14.59
N GLU A 243 -12.98 8.47 13.75
CA GLU A 243 -12.53 7.06 13.85
C GLU A 243 -11.02 6.93 13.79
N THR A 244 -10.35 7.79 13.02
CA THR A 244 -8.90 7.75 12.81
C THR A 244 -8.20 8.99 13.33
N ALA A 245 -8.88 9.84 14.11
CA ALA A 245 -8.27 11.00 14.74
C ALA A 245 -7.21 10.61 15.77
N TRP A 246 -6.10 11.31 15.79
CA TRP A 246 -5.06 11.11 16.78
C TRP A 246 -5.57 11.50 18.18
N GLN A 247 -5.53 10.57 19.12
CA GLN A 247 -6.05 10.74 20.48
C GLN A 247 -7.47 11.31 20.53
N GLY A 248 -8.27 11.04 19.47
CA GLY A 248 -9.67 11.46 19.38
C GLY A 248 -9.91 12.95 19.09
N THR A 249 -8.88 13.74 18.78
CA THR A 249 -9.00 15.20 18.59
C THR A 249 -8.29 15.75 17.38
N GLU A 250 -7.18 15.17 16.94
CA GLU A 250 -6.36 15.70 15.84
C GLU A 250 -6.45 14.80 14.62
N GLY A 251 -6.40 15.38 13.41
CA GLY A 251 -6.43 14.65 12.15
C GLY A 251 -7.83 14.40 11.61
N THR A 252 -8.86 15.06 12.14
CA THR A 252 -10.16 15.18 11.49
C THR A 252 -10.08 16.28 10.44
N GLU A 253 -10.18 15.89 9.16
CA GLU A 253 -10.05 16.82 8.05
C GLU A 253 -11.17 16.55 7.02
N PRO A 254 -12.26 17.34 7.07
CA PRO A 254 -13.44 17.10 6.24
C PRO A 254 -13.15 17.06 4.74
N CYS A 255 -12.19 17.85 4.26
CA CYS A 255 -11.91 17.94 2.83
C CYS A 255 -11.36 16.61 2.27
N VAL A 256 -10.65 15.80 3.08
CA VAL A 256 -10.09 14.53 2.60
C VAL A 256 -11.05 13.35 2.70
N GLN A 257 -12.13 13.44 3.49
CA GLN A 257 -13.03 12.30 3.78
C GLN A 257 -13.65 11.66 2.55
N SER A 258 -13.66 12.37 1.43
CA SER A 258 -14.17 11.86 0.15
C SER A 258 -13.29 10.78 -0.49
N TRP A 259 -12.00 10.70 -0.14
CA TRP A 259 -11.05 9.85 -0.85
C TRP A 259 -11.42 8.36 -0.83
N MET A 260 -11.96 7.86 0.29
CA MET A 260 -12.34 6.45 0.40
C MET A 260 -13.47 6.09 -0.57
N GLY A 261 -14.49 6.96 -0.72
CA GLY A 261 -15.55 6.77 -1.71
C GLY A 261 -15.02 6.80 -3.15
N LEU A 262 -14.13 7.74 -3.45
CA LEU A 262 -13.47 7.87 -4.76
C LEU A 262 -12.62 6.62 -5.06
N PHE A 263 -11.88 6.12 -4.10
CA PHE A 263 -11.09 4.88 -4.24
C PHE A 263 -11.97 3.65 -4.49
N ILE A 264 -13.07 3.48 -3.77
CA ILE A 264 -14.03 2.40 -4.00
C ILE A 264 -14.62 2.47 -5.41
N ASP A 265 -14.96 3.65 -5.88
CA ASP A 265 -15.47 3.86 -7.26
C ASP A 265 -14.36 3.63 -8.30
N TRP A 266 -13.12 3.97 -8.00
CA TRP A 266 -11.97 3.66 -8.85
C TRP A 266 -11.75 2.15 -8.99
N ILE A 267 -11.80 1.36 -7.90
CA ILE A 267 -11.72 -0.10 -7.96
C ILE A 267 -12.81 -0.65 -8.89
N ARG A 268 -14.06 -0.19 -8.71
CA ARG A 268 -15.19 -0.65 -9.52
C ARG A 268 -14.99 -0.37 -11.01
N ARG A 269 -14.47 0.79 -11.38
CA ARG A 269 -14.22 1.16 -12.77
C ARG A 269 -13.01 0.46 -13.40
N THR A 270 -12.01 0.16 -12.59
CA THR A 270 -10.74 -0.43 -13.05
C THR A 270 -10.87 -1.93 -13.27
N PHE A 271 -11.70 -2.61 -12.47
CA PHE A 271 -11.85 -4.07 -12.49
C PHE A 271 -13.28 -4.52 -12.87
N ALA A 272 -14.01 -3.69 -13.61
CA ALA A 272 -15.36 -4.01 -14.11
C ALA A 272 -15.35 -4.99 -15.28
#